data_2bdbe7e32bf1216a57279a96ff67ce7b
#
_entry.id   2bdbe7e32bf1216a57279a96ff67ce7b
#
_cell.length_a   1.000
_cell.length_b   1.000
_cell.length_c   1.000
_cell.angle_alpha   90.00
_cell.angle_beta   90.00
_cell.angle_gamma   90.00
#
_symmetry.space_group_name_H-M   'P 1'
#
loop_
_entity.id
_entity.type
_entity.pdbx_description
1 polymer ?
#
loop_
_entity_poly.entity_id
_entity_poly.type
_entity_poly.pdbx_seq_one_letter_code
_entity_poly.pdbx_strand_id
1 'polypeptide(L)'
;CALPILRHAGLRDRIRLIATGKMVNPAGMAAALCLGADVVCSARGFMFSLGCIQALQCNENTCPTGITTHNPKLQKGLNPTLKATRVANYANSMNEEVALIAHSCGILDPGHFDPTHAFIINDQGRPEGLGANLTG
;
A
#
# COMPACT_ATOMS: atom_id res chain seq x y z
N CYS A 1 -1.49 -15.68 -5.10
CA CYS A 1 -1.79 -17.12 -4.92
C CYS A 1 -2.80 -17.44 -3.81
N ALA A 2 -3.01 -16.59 -2.79
CA ALA A 2 -4.05 -16.87 -1.78
C ALA A 2 -5.48 -16.78 -2.34
N LEU A 3 -5.76 -15.78 -3.17
CA LEU A 3 -7.11 -15.53 -3.68
C LEU A 3 -7.71 -16.72 -4.49
N PRO A 4 -7.03 -17.33 -5.47
CA PRO A 4 -7.56 -18.49 -6.19
C PRO A 4 -7.84 -19.67 -5.28
N ILE A 5 -6.94 -19.97 -4.34
CA ILE A 5 -7.11 -21.07 -3.37
C ILE A 5 -8.35 -20.82 -2.49
N LEU A 6 -8.52 -19.62 -1.96
CA LEU A 6 -9.66 -19.28 -1.12
C LEU A 6 -10.99 -19.31 -1.88
N ARG A 7 -11.00 -18.88 -3.14
CA ARG A 7 -12.18 -18.97 -4.02
C ARG A 7 -12.54 -20.42 -4.31
N HIS A 8 -11.57 -21.24 -4.69
CA HIS A 8 -11.78 -22.66 -4.96
C HIS A 8 -12.30 -23.43 -3.73
N ALA A 9 -11.80 -23.09 -2.55
CA ALA A 9 -12.25 -23.68 -1.29
C ALA A 9 -13.58 -23.11 -0.75
N GLY A 10 -14.19 -22.12 -1.40
CA GLY A 10 -15.40 -21.45 -0.92
C GLY A 10 -15.20 -20.65 0.39
N LEU A 11 -13.97 -20.26 0.69
CA LEU A 11 -13.62 -19.59 1.94
C LEU A 11 -13.42 -18.08 1.79
N ARG A 12 -13.40 -17.54 0.55
CA ARG A 12 -13.05 -16.14 0.29
C ARG A 12 -13.91 -15.16 1.08
N ASP A 13 -15.20 -15.39 1.18
CA ASP A 13 -16.14 -14.48 1.86
C ASP A 13 -16.02 -14.52 3.39
N ARG A 14 -15.38 -15.54 3.92
CA ARG A 14 -15.16 -15.75 5.36
C ARG A 14 -13.81 -15.23 5.84
N ILE A 15 -12.92 -14.85 4.93
CA ILE A 15 -11.52 -14.47 5.21
C ILE A 15 -11.26 -13.09 4.64
N ARG A 16 -10.66 -12.20 5.43
CA ARG A 16 -10.17 -10.91 4.96
C ARG A 16 -8.69 -11.00 4.62
N LEU A 17 -8.35 -10.52 3.42
CA LEU A 17 -6.97 -10.48 2.93
C LEU A 17 -6.38 -9.09 3.16
N ILE A 18 -5.25 -9.05 3.86
CA ILE A 18 -4.51 -7.82 4.10
C ILE A 18 -3.25 -7.87 3.26
N ALA A 19 -3.13 -6.96 2.30
CA ALA A 19 -1.92 -6.81 1.51
C ALA A 19 -0.94 -5.86 2.21
N THR A 20 0.32 -6.25 2.23
CA THR A 20 1.40 -5.44 2.79
C THR A 20 2.69 -5.63 1.99
N GLY A 21 3.65 -4.75 2.17
CA GLY A 21 4.96 -4.84 1.53
C GLY A 21 5.16 -3.80 0.43
N LYS A 22 5.99 -2.79 0.71
CA LYS A 22 6.37 -1.71 -0.23
C LYS A 22 5.18 -0.91 -0.80
N MET A 23 4.03 -0.90 -0.16
CA MET A 23 2.85 -0.13 -0.55
C MET A 23 3.06 1.34 -0.21
N VAL A 24 3.74 2.08 -1.08
CA VAL A 24 4.16 3.47 -0.85
C VAL A 24 3.52 4.47 -1.81
N ASN A 25 2.79 3.98 -2.80
CA ASN A 25 2.09 4.81 -3.79
C ASN A 25 0.68 4.26 -4.07
N PRO A 26 -0.24 5.09 -4.58
CA PRO A 26 -1.64 4.71 -4.80
C PRO A 26 -1.82 3.63 -5.87
N ALA A 27 -0.98 3.61 -6.91
CA ALA A 27 -1.08 2.60 -7.97
C ALA A 27 -0.80 1.19 -7.43
N GLY A 28 0.20 1.03 -6.56
CA GLY A 28 0.48 -0.25 -5.89
C GLY A 28 -0.65 -0.69 -4.97
N MET A 29 -1.30 0.26 -4.29
CA MET A 29 -2.48 -0.04 -3.45
C MET A 29 -3.67 -0.46 -4.30
N ALA A 30 -4.00 0.27 -5.37
CA ALA A 30 -5.07 -0.09 -6.30
C ALA A 30 -4.83 -1.48 -6.92
N ALA A 31 -3.59 -1.77 -7.35
CA ALA A 31 -3.23 -3.08 -7.87
C ALA A 31 -3.43 -4.20 -6.83
N ALA A 32 -3.09 -3.96 -5.56
CA ALA A 32 -3.32 -4.93 -4.49
C ALA A 32 -4.83 -5.18 -4.26
N LEU A 33 -5.66 -4.14 -4.33
CA LEU A 33 -7.12 -4.27 -4.26
C LEU A 33 -7.66 -5.06 -5.46
N CYS A 34 -7.20 -4.77 -6.69
CA CYS A 34 -7.54 -5.56 -7.88
C CYS A 34 -7.16 -7.04 -7.73
N LEU A 35 -6.03 -7.33 -7.08
CA LEU A 35 -5.61 -8.70 -6.77
C LEU A 35 -6.43 -9.37 -5.66
N GLY A 36 -7.42 -8.68 -5.11
CA GLY A 36 -8.37 -9.20 -4.15
C GLY A 36 -8.00 -8.99 -2.68
N ALA A 37 -7.16 -8.02 -2.37
CA ALA A 37 -7.00 -7.58 -0.99
C ALA A 37 -8.25 -6.82 -0.53
N ASP A 38 -8.67 -7.03 0.71
CA ASP A 38 -9.74 -6.25 1.34
C ASP A 38 -9.17 -4.99 2.01
N VAL A 39 -7.92 -5.06 2.45
CA VAL A 39 -7.23 -3.98 3.15
C VAL A 39 -5.77 -3.92 2.69
N VAL A 40 -5.23 -2.72 2.58
CA VAL A 40 -3.81 -2.50 2.25
C VAL A 40 -3.12 -1.77 3.40
N CYS A 41 -1.97 -2.30 3.82
CA CYS A 41 -1.14 -1.71 4.87
C CYS A 41 0.11 -1.06 4.27
N SER A 42 0.36 0.20 4.61
CA SER A 42 1.54 0.95 4.20
C SER A 42 2.39 1.31 5.42
N ALA A 43 3.42 0.54 5.72
CA ALA A 43 4.36 0.89 6.79
C ALA A 43 5.41 1.91 6.31
N ARG A 44 6.09 1.60 5.21
CA ARG A 44 7.22 2.41 4.71
C ARG A 44 6.79 3.80 4.23
N GLY A 45 5.62 3.92 3.62
CA GLY A 45 5.08 5.22 3.20
C GLY A 45 4.88 6.15 4.40
N PHE A 46 4.29 5.64 5.48
CA PHE A 46 4.15 6.39 6.72
C PHE A 46 5.50 6.73 7.36
N MET A 47 6.48 5.84 7.31
CA MET A 47 7.84 6.17 7.77
C MET A 47 8.47 7.31 6.96
N PHE A 48 8.27 7.34 5.64
CA PHE A 48 8.74 8.46 4.80
C PHE A 48 8.02 9.77 5.14
N SER A 49 6.72 9.73 5.39
CA SER A 49 5.97 10.92 5.82
C SER A 49 6.49 11.49 7.15
N LEU A 50 6.96 10.64 8.04
CA LEU A 50 7.65 11.04 9.28
C LEU A 50 9.05 11.64 9.01
N GLY A 51 9.62 11.43 7.83
CA GLY A 51 10.95 11.92 7.45
C GLY A 51 12.05 10.88 7.53
N CYS A 52 11.72 9.59 7.43
CA CYS A 52 12.71 8.53 7.31
C CYS A 52 13.51 8.69 6.00
N ILE A 53 14.83 8.67 6.08
CA ILE A 53 15.77 8.81 4.96
C ILE A 53 16.42 7.48 4.58
N GLN A 54 15.92 6.37 5.12
CA GLN A 54 16.48 5.02 4.89
C GLN A 54 17.96 4.89 5.27
N ALA A 55 18.37 5.50 6.36
CA ALA A 55 19.76 5.40 6.84
C ALA A 55 20.15 3.97 7.31
N LEU A 56 19.16 3.06 7.40
CA LEU A 56 19.33 1.64 7.78
C LEU A 56 19.96 1.42 9.17
N GLN A 57 19.87 2.41 10.05
CA GLN A 57 20.42 2.39 11.42
C GLN A 57 19.33 2.23 12.49
N CYS A 58 18.19 1.62 12.12
CA CYS A 58 17.02 1.53 13.00
C CYS A 58 17.27 0.66 14.24
N ASN A 59 18.14 -0.35 14.13
CA ASN A 59 18.50 -1.28 15.20
C ASN A 59 19.70 -0.81 16.04
N GLU A 60 20.39 0.26 15.64
CA GLU A 60 21.64 0.70 16.25
C GLU A 60 21.47 1.87 17.23
N ASN A 61 20.22 2.34 17.41
CA ASN A 61 19.91 3.50 18.25
C ASN A 61 20.55 4.82 17.77
N THR A 62 20.96 4.89 16.51
CA THR A 62 21.67 6.03 15.90
C THR A 62 20.90 6.70 14.76
N CYS A 63 19.60 6.45 14.67
CA CYS A 63 18.74 7.03 13.63
C CYS A 63 18.92 8.55 13.53
N PRO A 64 19.43 9.08 12.39
CA PRO A 64 19.77 10.50 12.28
C PRO A 64 18.53 11.43 12.23
N THR A 65 17.37 10.88 11.92
CA THR A 65 16.10 11.63 11.86
C THR A 65 15.30 11.55 13.16
N GLY A 66 15.80 10.84 14.17
CA GLY A 66 15.20 10.78 15.49
C GLY A 66 14.02 9.82 15.64
N ILE A 67 13.68 9.05 14.60
CA ILE A 67 12.46 8.21 14.59
C ILE A 67 12.69 6.94 15.43
N THR A 68 13.84 6.26 15.27
CA THR A 68 14.14 5.01 15.94
C THR A 68 15.40 5.12 16.79
N THR A 69 15.40 6.04 17.76
CA THR A 69 16.53 6.27 18.67
C THR A 69 16.05 6.71 20.03
N HIS A 70 16.80 6.36 21.07
CA HIS A 70 16.61 6.86 22.44
C HIS A 70 17.58 8.03 22.75
N ASN A 71 18.43 8.43 21.80
CA ASN A 71 19.32 9.56 21.99
C ASN A 71 18.54 10.89 22.00
N PRO A 72 18.49 11.65 23.12
CA PRO A 72 17.69 12.86 23.23
C PRO A 72 18.04 13.95 22.22
N LYS A 73 19.30 13.99 21.76
CA LYS A 73 19.74 14.96 20.76
C LYS A 73 19.16 14.63 19.39
N LEU A 74 19.14 13.35 19.01
CA LEU A 74 18.60 12.90 17.75
C LEU A 74 17.06 12.93 17.74
N GLN A 75 16.43 12.59 18.87
CA GLN A 75 14.96 12.62 19.02
C GLN A 75 14.34 14.01 18.72
N LYS A 76 15.10 15.10 18.87
CA LYS A 76 14.65 16.44 18.48
C LYS A 76 14.30 16.56 16.99
N GLY A 77 14.80 15.66 16.14
CA GLY A 77 14.44 15.58 14.72
C GLY A 77 13.00 15.08 14.49
N LEU A 78 12.40 14.40 15.46
CA LEU A 78 11.02 13.94 15.42
C LEU A 78 10.14 14.87 16.25
N ASN A 79 9.63 15.94 15.64
CA ASN A 79 8.64 16.82 16.26
C ASN A 79 7.23 16.24 16.00
N PRO A 80 6.52 15.72 17.02
CA PRO A 80 5.22 15.04 16.81
C PRO A 80 4.17 15.95 16.17
N THR A 81 4.07 17.21 16.62
CA THR A 81 3.06 18.16 16.12
C THR A 81 3.23 18.41 14.62
N LEU A 82 4.46 18.70 14.18
CA LEU A 82 4.77 18.93 12.78
C LEU A 82 4.60 17.65 11.95
N LYS A 83 5.03 16.50 12.49
CA LYS A 83 4.98 15.22 11.77
C LYS A 83 3.56 14.68 11.67
N ALA A 84 2.68 14.92 12.65
CA ALA A 84 1.28 14.53 12.59
C ALA A 84 0.58 15.07 11.33
N THR A 85 0.77 16.36 11.02
CA THR A 85 0.21 16.97 9.80
C THR A 85 0.73 16.29 8.53
N ARG A 86 2.03 15.98 8.48
CA ARG A 86 2.61 15.28 7.31
C ARG A 86 2.04 13.87 7.13
N VAL A 87 1.85 13.15 8.24
CA VAL A 87 1.24 11.80 8.22
C VAL A 87 -0.20 11.87 7.76
N ALA A 88 -0.99 12.84 8.27
CA ALA A 88 -2.37 13.05 7.85
C ALA A 88 -2.46 13.40 6.35
N ASN A 89 -1.62 14.32 5.87
CA ASN A 89 -1.59 14.67 4.44
C ASN A 89 -1.25 13.47 3.57
N TYR A 90 -0.25 12.68 3.95
CA TYR A 90 0.09 11.46 3.22
C TYR A 90 -1.08 10.48 3.17
N ALA A 91 -1.74 10.22 4.31
CA ALA A 91 -2.89 9.30 4.37
C ALA A 91 -4.05 9.79 3.50
N ASN A 92 -4.39 11.08 3.57
CA ASN A 92 -5.48 11.66 2.80
C ASN A 92 -5.18 11.61 1.30
N SER A 93 -3.99 12.05 0.87
CA SER A 93 -3.59 11.99 -0.55
C SER A 93 -3.59 10.57 -1.10
N MET A 94 -3.12 9.59 -0.31
CA MET A 94 -3.16 8.19 -0.73
C MET A 94 -4.60 7.70 -0.97
N ASN A 95 -5.52 8.02 -0.07
CA ASN A 95 -6.93 7.64 -0.21
C ASN A 95 -7.60 8.35 -1.40
N GLU A 96 -7.36 9.65 -1.56
CA GLU A 96 -7.89 10.45 -2.67
C GLU A 96 -7.39 9.93 -4.03
N GLU A 97 -6.09 9.63 -4.13
CA GLU A 97 -5.52 9.12 -5.39
C GLU A 97 -5.97 7.69 -5.70
N VAL A 98 -6.16 6.81 -4.71
CA VAL A 98 -6.75 5.48 -4.93
C VAL A 98 -8.20 5.61 -5.39
N ALA A 99 -8.98 6.52 -4.80
CA ALA A 99 -10.34 6.81 -5.24
C ALA A 99 -10.37 7.37 -6.68
N LEU A 100 -9.43 8.25 -7.04
CA LEU A 100 -9.30 8.78 -8.40
C LEU A 100 -9.03 7.66 -9.42
N ILE A 101 -8.15 6.71 -9.09
CA ILE A 101 -7.89 5.53 -9.92
C ILE A 101 -9.18 4.70 -10.07
N ALA A 102 -9.92 4.47 -8.99
CA ALA A 102 -11.18 3.74 -9.03
C ALA A 102 -12.20 4.45 -9.95
N HIS A 103 -12.36 5.76 -9.79
CA HIS A 103 -13.27 6.55 -10.63
C HIS A 103 -12.87 6.49 -12.11
N SER A 104 -11.60 6.50 -12.44
CA SER A 104 -11.12 6.35 -13.83
C SER A 104 -11.44 4.97 -14.42
N CYS A 105 -11.63 3.95 -13.58
CA CYS A 105 -12.11 2.62 -13.96
C CYS A 105 -13.65 2.49 -13.95
N GLY A 106 -14.38 3.57 -13.65
CA GLY A 106 -15.84 3.56 -13.53
C GLY A 106 -16.37 3.01 -12.20
N ILE A 107 -15.53 2.90 -11.18
CA ILE A 107 -15.86 2.36 -9.85
C ILE A 107 -15.96 3.51 -8.87
N LEU A 108 -17.10 3.60 -8.13
CA LEU A 108 -17.30 4.66 -7.13
C LEU A 108 -16.58 4.38 -5.79
N ASP A 109 -16.43 3.11 -5.44
CA ASP A 109 -15.80 2.69 -4.18
C ASP A 109 -14.61 1.76 -4.49
N PRO A 110 -13.37 2.14 -4.11
CA PRO A 110 -12.19 1.30 -4.28
C PRO A 110 -12.30 -0.13 -3.72
N GLY A 111 -13.19 -0.36 -2.76
CA GLY A 111 -13.51 -1.70 -2.25
C GLY A 111 -14.13 -2.64 -3.29
N HIS A 112 -14.58 -2.13 -4.42
CA HIS A 112 -15.12 -2.89 -5.54
C HIS A 112 -14.11 -3.18 -6.65
N PHE A 113 -12.86 -2.89 -6.45
CA PHE A 113 -11.82 -3.34 -7.38
C PHE A 113 -11.80 -4.87 -7.46
N ASP A 114 -11.64 -5.37 -8.67
CA ASP A 114 -11.47 -6.78 -8.95
C ASP A 114 -10.40 -7.00 -10.04
N PRO A 115 -9.99 -8.25 -10.31
CA PRO A 115 -8.94 -8.55 -11.29
C PRO A 115 -9.23 -8.10 -12.73
N THR A 116 -10.48 -7.79 -13.09
CA THR A 116 -10.83 -7.32 -14.44
C THR A 116 -10.42 -5.87 -14.69
N HIS A 117 -10.17 -5.11 -13.62
CA HIS A 117 -9.73 -3.71 -13.68
C HIS A 117 -8.21 -3.55 -13.78
N ALA A 118 -7.45 -4.65 -13.74
CA ALA A 118 -6.00 -4.61 -13.81
C ALA A 118 -5.45 -5.39 -15.01
N PHE A 119 -4.44 -4.79 -15.65
CA PHE A 119 -3.74 -5.39 -16.78
C PHE A 119 -2.25 -5.43 -16.50
N ILE A 120 -1.61 -6.50 -16.93
CA ILE A 120 -0.15 -6.64 -16.92
C ILE A 120 0.33 -6.45 -18.37
N ILE A 121 1.38 -5.69 -18.56
CA ILE A 121 2.05 -5.63 -19.85
C ILE A 121 3.01 -6.81 -19.92
N ASN A 122 2.76 -7.70 -20.87
CA ASN A 122 3.61 -8.88 -21.10
C ASN A 122 4.93 -8.52 -21.78
N ASP A 123 5.83 -9.49 -21.94
CA ASP A 123 7.14 -9.32 -22.57
C ASP A 123 7.08 -8.85 -24.03
N GLN A 124 5.92 -8.99 -24.67
CA GLN A 124 5.66 -8.51 -26.04
C GLN A 124 5.08 -7.09 -26.08
N GLY A 125 4.94 -6.43 -24.92
CA GLY A 125 4.37 -5.10 -24.78
C GLY A 125 2.84 -5.06 -24.93
N ARG A 126 2.15 -6.20 -24.81
CA ARG A 126 0.69 -6.29 -24.94
C ARG A 126 0.03 -6.34 -23.56
N PRO A 127 -1.12 -5.65 -23.37
CA PRO A 127 -1.88 -5.75 -22.14
C PRO A 127 -2.56 -7.14 -22.03
N GLU A 128 -2.35 -7.80 -20.91
CA GLU A 128 -3.05 -9.03 -20.52
C GLU A 128 -3.86 -8.78 -19.25
N GLY A 129 -5.15 -9.12 -19.26
CA GLY A 129 -6.00 -8.96 -18.09
C GLY A 129 -5.55 -9.84 -16.95
N LEU A 130 -5.39 -9.25 -15.77
CA LEU A 130 -4.96 -9.99 -14.57
C LEU A 130 -5.97 -11.10 -14.21
N GLY A 131 -7.26 -10.89 -14.50
CA GLY A 131 -8.33 -11.85 -14.28
C GLY A 131 -8.15 -13.16 -15.03
N ALA A 132 -7.59 -13.14 -16.24
CA ALA A 132 -7.38 -14.33 -17.05
C ALA A 132 -6.39 -15.32 -16.42
N ASN A 133 -5.43 -14.82 -15.64
CA ASN A 133 -4.40 -15.61 -14.97
C ASN A 133 -4.81 -16.12 -13.58
N LEU A 134 -5.99 -15.74 -13.08
CA LEU A 134 -6.47 -16.09 -11.74
C LEU A 134 -7.63 -17.11 -11.75
N THR A 135 -8.08 -17.53 -12.92
CA THR A 135 -9.21 -18.47 -13.11
C THR A 135 -8.77 -19.91 -13.41
N GLY A 136 -7.47 -20.20 -13.33
CA GLY A 136 -6.92 -21.54 -13.50
C GLY A 136 -7.01 -22.40 -12.25
#